data_ce67877383c1df0767373ae03babfd46
#
_entry.id   ce67877383c1df0767373ae03babfd46
#
_cell.length_a   1.000
_cell.length_b   1.000
_cell.length_c   1.000
_cell.angle_alpha   90.00
_cell.angle_beta   90.00
_cell.angle_gamma   90.00
#
_symmetry.space_group_name_H-M   'P 1'
#
loop_
_entity.id
_entity.type
_entity.pdbx_description
1 polymer ?
#
loop_
_entity_poly.entity_id
_entity_poly.type
_entity_poly.pdbx_seq_one_letter_code
_entity_poly.pdbx_strand_id
1 'polypeptide(L)'
;RAQIARAKQLGIPLSHLDTHMGALVSRPDLAEIYVALGIEHDLPVLFFRDADEKTLAAYPALRDVGPPLVARLNEQRLPLLDGLAQFYGGDSPEQRRDNYVKAIQSLPPGVTQLIIHCGVDDDELRAVTNSAERRDSDRRIFTDPEIARRIRGEGIRLITWKQFRELRAKPPTSSGQK
;
A
#
# COMPACT_ATOMS: atom_id res chain seq x y z
N ARG A 1 -9.29 -15.93 6.76
CA ARG A 1 -8.89 -17.33 6.47
C ARG A 1 -9.56 -17.87 5.22
N ALA A 2 -10.87 -17.80 5.08
CA ALA A 2 -11.59 -18.36 3.93
C ALA A 2 -11.13 -17.77 2.58
N GLN A 3 -10.90 -16.46 2.51
CA GLN A 3 -10.38 -15.80 1.30
C GLN A 3 -8.98 -16.30 0.91
N ILE A 4 -8.08 -16.45 1.89
CA ILE A 4 -6.73 -17.00 1.67
C ILE A 4 -6.82 -18.45 1.17
N ALA A 5 -7.64 -19.28 1.82
CA ALA A 5 -7.85 -20.67 1.41
C ALA A 5 -8.40 -20.73 -0.02
N ARG A 6 -9.40 -19.89 -0.34
CA ARG A 6 -9.99 -19.84 -1.69
C ARG A 6 -8.99 -19.40 -2.75
N ALA A 7 -8.19 -18.39 -2.47
CA ALA A 7 -7.15 -17.94 -3.40
C ALA A 7 -6.13 -19.08 -3.70
N LYS A 8 -5.70 -19.80 -2.65
CA LYS A 8 -4.81 -20.96 -2.81
C LYS A 8 -5.45 -22.08 -3.63
N GLN A 9 -6.73 -22.40 -3.39
CA GLN A 9 -7.47 -23.41 -4.17
C GLN A 9 -7.57 -23.03 -5.66
N LEU A 10 -7.64 -21.73 -5.96
CA LEU A 10 -7.67 -21.21 -7.33
C LEU A 10 -6.27 -21.10 -7.96
N GLY A 11 -5.22 -21.52 -7.27
CA GLY A 11 -3.83 -21.41 -7.76
C GLY A 11 -3.30 -19.97 -7.84
N ILE A 12 -3.92 -19.01 -7.13
CA ILE A 12 -3.48 -17.61 -7.12
C ILE A 12 -2.22 -17.51 -6.25
N PRO A 13 -1.07 -17.05 -6.81
CA PRO A 13 0.14 -16.85 -6.04
C PRO A 13 0.01 -15.61 -5.14
N LEU A 14 -0.22 -15.82 -3.85
CA LEU A 14 -0.35 -14.74 -2.87
C LEU A 14 1.00 -14.05 -2.65
N SER A 15 1.03 -12.73 -2.70
CA SER A 15 2.22 -11.92 -2.45
C SER A 15 2.15 -11.12 -1.14
N HIS A 16 0.96 -10.77 -0.69
CA HIS A 16 0.69 -9.98 0.52
C HIS A 16 -0.78 -10.08 0.91
N LEU A 17 -1.11 -9.52 2.07
CA LEU A 17 -2.48 -9.28 2.49
C LEU A 17 -2.74 -7.76 2.52
N ASP A 18 -3.89 -7.37 2.03
CA ASP A 18 -4.37 -6.00 2.06
C ASP A 18 -5.71 -5.91 2.79
N THR A 19 -6.05 -4.71 3.26
CA THR A 19 -7.31 -4.43 3.95
C THR A 19 -8.13 -3.41 3.15
N HIS A 20 -9.17 -3.88 2.45
CA HIS A 20 -10.04 -3.00 1.67
C HIS A 20 -10.62 -1.90 2.56
N MET A 21 -10.41 -0.62 2.17
CA MET A 21 -10.88 0.58 2.89
C MET A 21 -10.45 0.64 4.38
N GLY A 22 -9.35 -0.01 4.76
CA GLY A 22 -8.90 -0.05 6.15
C GLY A 22 -9.79 -0.86 7.10
N ALA A 23 -10.72 -1.67 6.58
CA ALA A 23 -11.72 -2.37 7.40
C ALA A 23 -11.11 -3.22 8.51
N LEU A 24 -9.96 -3.88 8.26
CA LEU A 24 -9.32 -4.74 9.25
C LEU A 24 -8.51 -3.96 10.30
N VAL A 25 -8.16 -2.71 10.04
CA VAL A 25 -7.42 -1.86 11.01
C VAL A 25 -8.34 -0.88 11.75
N SER A 26 -9.65 -0.91 11.45
CA SER A 26 -10.63 -0.07 12.13
C SER A 26 -10.97 -0.53 13.56
N ARG A 27 -10.64 -1.78 13.91
CA ARG A 27 -10.89 -2.39 15.22
C ARG A 27 -9.65 -3.14 15.70
N PRO A 28 -9.33 -3.09 17.01
CA PRO A 28 -8.16 -3.77 17.59
C PRO A 28 -8.12 -5.28 17.29
N ASP A 29 -9.22 -5.97 17.55
CA ASP A 29 -9.33 -7.42 17.37
C ASP A 29 -9.16 -7.86 15.90
N LEU A 30 -9.65 -7.05 14.95
CA LEU A 30 -9.46 -7.31 13.53
C LEU A 30 -8.03 -7.05 13.08
N ALA A 31 -7.39 -6.01 13.60
CA ALA A 31 -5.99 -5.71 13.31
C ALA A 31 -5.06 -6.83 13.81
N GLU A 32 -5.33 -7.38 15.00
CA GLU A 32 -4.62 -8.54 15.54
C GLU A 32 -4.77 -9.78 14.65
N ILE A 33 -6.00 -10.10 14.23
CA ILE A 33 -6.27 -11.22 13.31
C ILE A 33 -5.56 -11.00 11.96
N TYR A 34 -5.58 -9.79 11.44
CA TYR A 34 -4.97 -9.44 10.17
C TYR A 34 -3.46 -9.67 10.19
N VAL A 35 -2.77 -9.16 11.20
CA VAL A 35 -1.33 -9.35 11.39
C VAL A 35 -1.01 -10.83 11.66
N ALA A 36 -1.79 -11.51 12.51
CA ALA A 36 -1.60 -12.93 12.79
C ALA A 36 -1.70 -13.80 11.53
N LEU A 37 -2.63 -13.48 10.62
CA LEU A 37 -2.75 -14.19 9.34
C LEU A 37 -1.55 -13.93 8.41
N GLY A 38 -1.04 -12.71 8.38
CA GLY A 38 0.20 -12.38 7.65
C GLY A 38 1.36 -13.24 8.15
N ILE A 39 1.54 -13.31 9.47
CA ILE A 39 2.57 -14.12 10.12
C ILE A 39 2.37 -15.63 9.83
N GLU A 40 1.17 -16.15 10.04
CA GLU A 40 0.83 -17.57 9.82
C GLU A 40 1.11 -18.04 8.39
N HIS A 41 0.89 -17.16 7.41
CA HIS A 41 1.08 -17.49 6.00
C HIS A 41 2.39 -16.98 5.41
N ASP A 42 3.24 -16.37 6.24
CA ASP A 42 4.49 -15.72 5.83
C ASP A 42 4.27 -14.72 4.68
N LEU A 43 3.19 -13.93 4.79
CA LEU A 43 2.80 -12.90 3.84
C LEU A 43 2.95 -11.51 4.46
N PRO A 44 3.62 -10.56 3.79
CA PRO A 44 3.55 -9.16 4.18
C PRO A 44 2.10 -8.69 4.30
N VAL A 45 1.86 -7.80 5.24
CA VAL A 45 0.57 -7.11 5.39
C VAL A 45 0.77 -5.63 5.07
N LEU A 46 -0.25 -4.97 4.54
CA LEU A 46 -0.23 -3.51 4.41
C LEU A 46 -0.30 -2.92 5.83
N PHE A 47 0.87 -2.65 6.39
CA PHE A 47 1.02 -2.08 7.72
C PHE A 47 2.23 -1.15 7.76
N PHE A 48 2.23 -0.16 8.66
CA PHE A 48 3.23 0.90 8.72
C PHE A 48 4.21 0.67 9.86
N ARG A 49 5.43 1.13 9.67
CA ARG A 49 6.41 1.20 10.74
C ARG A 49 5.98 2.19 11.81
N ASP A 50 5.60 3.39 11.35
CA ASP A 50 5.08 4.47 12.16
C ASP A 50 3.84 5.04 11.45
N ALA A 51 2.69 5.02 12.11
CA ALA A 51 1.49 5.63 11.57
C ALA A 51 1.52 7.14 11.84
N ASP A 52 1.33 7.94 10.79
CA ASP A 52 1.22 9.39 10.92
C ASP A 52 -0.09 9.82 11.62
N GLU A 53 -0.15 11.06 12.11
CA GLU A 53 -1.31 11.59 12.80
C GLU A 53 -2.60 11.54 11.97
N LYS A 54 -2.52 11.66 10.65
CA LYS A 54 -3.68 11.54 9.76
C LYS A 54 -4.21 10.11 9.76
N THR A 55 -3.34 9.13 9.70
CA THR A 55 -3.69 7.70 9.79
C THR A 55 -4.27 7.37 11.17
N LEU A 56 -3.64 7.87 12.24
CA LEU A 56 -4.12 7.66 13.61
C LEU A 56 -5.45 8.38 13.90
N ALA A 57 -5.72 9.50 13.24
CA ALA A 57 -7.03 10.15 13.32
C ALA A 57 -8.12 9.35 12.60
N ALA A 58 -7.79 8.74 11.45
CA ALA A 58 -8.72 7.88 10.71
C ALA A 58 -8.96 6.52 11.39
N TYR A 59 -7.93 5.99 12.06
CA TYR A 59 -7.95 4.67 12.72
C TYR A 59 -7.42 4.78 14.17
N PRO A 60 -8.17 5.37 15.11
CA PRO A 60 -7.69 5.63 16.47
C PRO A 60 -7.23 4.38 17.23
N ALA A 61 -7.82 3.23 16.93
CA ALA A 61 -7.44 1.95 17.54
C ALA A 61 -5.95 1.61 17.33
N LEU A 62 -5.32 2.09 16.25
CA LEU A 62 -3.91 1.84 15.96
C LEU A 62 -2.95 2.53 16.96
N ARG A 63 -3.41 3.51 17.75
CA ARG A 63 -2.57 4.14 18.79
C ARG A 63 -2.10 3.12 19.83
N ASP A 64 -2.99 2.24 20.25
CA ASP A 64 -2.72 1.28 21.31
C ASP A 64 -2.20 -0.05 20.77
N VAL A 65 -2.83 -0.59 19.69
CA VAL A 65 -2.47 -1.91 19.16
C VAL A 65 -1.37 -1.87 18.09
N GLY A 66 -1.11 -0.72 17.49
CA GLY A 66 -0.11 -0.57 16.42
C GLY A 66 1.30 -0.96 16.87
N PRO A 67 1.87 -0.36 17.94
CA PRO A 67 3.23 -0.66 18.37
C PRO A 67 3.50 -2.15 18.66
N PRO A 68 2.68 -2.89 19.43
CA PRO A 68 2.90 -4.32 19.63
C PRO A 68 2.77 -5.14 18.33
N LEU A 69 1.89 -4.76 17.40
CA LEU A 69 1.76 -5.45 16.11
C LEU A 69 3.00 -5.20 15.21
N VAL A 70 3.54 -3.99 15.22
CA VAL A 70 4.81 -3.65 14.54
C VAL A 70 5.95 -4.49 15.12
N ALA A 71 6.05 -4.62 16.44
CA ALA A 71 7.06 -5.45 17.08
C ALA A 71 6.98 -6.91 16.60
N ARG A 72 5.78 -7.50 16.60
CA ARG A 72 5.55 -8.87 16.11
C ARG A 72 5.94 -9.06 14.64
N LEU A 73 5.58 -8.11 13.77
CA LEU A 73 5.97 -8.16 12.35
C LEU A 73 7.49 -8.07 12.18
N ASN A 74 8.17 -7.23 12.98
CA ASN A 74 9.63 -7.12 12.96
C ASN A 74 10.32 -8.41 13.42
N GLU A 75 9.84 -9.05 14.49
CA GLU A 75 10.35 -10.35 14.97
C GLU A 75 10.27 -11.42 13.89
N GLN A 76 9.21 -11.43 13.11
CA GLN A 76 9.00 -12.34 11.97
C GLN A 76 9.67 -11.85 10.68
N ARG A 77 10.41 -10.74 10.72
CA ARG A 77 11.07 -10.14 9.55
C ARG A 77 10.10 -9.86 8.39
N LEU A 78 8.85 -9.59 8.68
CA LEU A 78 7.90 -9.13 7.68
C LEU A 78 8.09 -7.63 7.42
N PRO A 79 8.07 -7.18 6.16
CA PRO A 79 8.33 -5.80 5.84
C PRO A 79 7.20 -4.88 6.27
N LEU A 80 7.55 -3.66 6.66
CA LEU A 80 6.65 -2.59 7.04
C LEU A 80 6.85 -1.42 6.09
N LEU A 81 5.75 -0.79 5.69
CA LEU A 81 5.79 0.44 4.90
C LEU A 81 6.24 1.62 5.77
N ASP A 82 6.91 2.58 5.14
CA ASP A 82 7.29 3.85 5.76
C ASP A 82 6.23 4.94 5.48
N GLY A 83 5.36 4.74 4.47
CA GLY A 83 4.29 5.69 4.17
C GLY A 83 3.18 5.13 3.31
N LEU A 84 2.05 5.84 3.35
CA LEU A 84 0.90 5.64 2.47
C LEU A 84 0.48 6.98 1.88
N ALA A 85 0.32 7.02 0.57
CA ALA A 85 -0.28 8.16 -0.11
C ALA A 85 -1.55 7.73 -0.85
N GLN A 86 -2.61 8.50 -0.69
CA GLN A 86 -3.91 8.26 -1.31
C GLN A 86 -4.62 9.59 -1.57
N PHE A 87 -5.12 9.77 -2.78
CA PHE A 87 -5.78 11.01 -3.19
C PHE A 87 -7.16 10.73 -3.75
N TYR A 88 -8.16 11.36 -3.17
CA TYR A 88 -9.53 11.35 -3.69
C TYR A 88 -9.93 12.69 -4.33
N GLY A 89 -9.13 13.75 -4.12
CA GLY A 89 -9.39 15.10 -4.61
C GLY A 89 -8.84 15.37 -6.01
N GLY A 90 -9.20 16.52 -6.52
CA GLY A 90 -8.94 17.00 -7.86
C GLY A 90 -10.24 17.13 -8.63
N ASP A 91 -10.69 18.38 -8.85
CA ASP A 91 -11.99 18.69 -9.49
C ASP A 91 -11.91 18.56 -11.02
N SER A 92 -10.70 18.40 -11.56
CA SER A 92 -10.47 18.11 -12.96
C SER A 92 -9.34 17.08 -13.15
N PRO A 93 -9.25 16.43 -14.33
CA PRO A 93 -8.16 15.54 -14.67
C PRO A 93 -6.76 16.20 -14.55
N GLU A 94 -6.65 17.47 -14.90
CA GLU A 94 -5.41 18.25 -14.81
C GLU A 94 -5.00 18.48 -13.35
N GLN A 95 -5.92 18.94 -12.50
CA GLN A 95 -5.66 19.11 -11.07
C GLN A 95 -5.28 17.78 -10.42
N ARG A 96 -5.93 16.70 -10.82
CA ARG A 96 -5.63 15.37 -10.31
C ARG A 96 -4.22 14.94 -10.71
N ARG A 97 -3.83 15.17 -11.98
CA ARG A 97 -2.47 14.94 -12.47
C ARG A 97 -1.44 15.73 -11.66
N ASP A 98 -1.69 17.04 -11.45
CA ASP A 98 -0.80 17.92 -10.70
C ASP A 98 -0.64 17.44 -9.24
N ASN A 99 -1.72 16.98 -8.61
CA ASN A 99 -1.68 16.43 -7.27
C ASN A 99 -0.80 15.18 -7.19
N TYR A 100 -0.89 14.28 -8.17
CA TYR A 100 -0.01 13.10 -8.23
C TYR A 100 1.45 13.48 -8.50
N VAL A 101 1.70 14.43 -9.40
CA VAL A 101 3.06 14.91 -9.67
C VAL A 101 3.69 15.50 -8.41
N LYS A 102 2.97 16.38 -7.70
CA LYS A 102 3.42 16.94 -6.42
C LYS A 102 3.69 15.88 -5.37
N ALA A 103 2.79 14.89 -5.27
CA ALA A 103 2.97 13.79 -4.35
C ALA A 103 4.22 12.97 -4.65
N ILE A 104 4.45 12.60 -5.91
CA ILE A 104 5.65 11.87 -6.35
C ILE A 104 6.92 12.65 -6.00
N GLN A 105 6.94 13.95 -6.25
CA GLN A 105 8.09 14.82 -5.95
C GLN A 105 8.35 15.03 -4.45
N SER A 106 7.33 14.86 -3.62
CA SER A 106 7.40 15.08 -2.17
C SER A 106 7.51 13.79 -1.34
N LEU A 107 7.64 12.63 -2.00
CA LEU A 107 7.78 11.36 -1.27
C LEU A 107 9.06 11.36 -0.42
N PRO A 108 8.94 11.06 0.88
CA PRO A 108 10.11 10.91 1.73
C PRO A 108 10.92 9.65 1.34
N PRO A 109 12.20 9.57 1.71
CA PRO A 109 12.95 8.34 1.62
C PRO A 109 12.28 7.19 2.35
N GLY A 110 12.30 5.99 1.74
CA GLY A 110 11.67 4.80 2.31
C GLY A 110 10.80 4.06 1.31
N VAL A 111 9.93 3.20 1.80
CA VAL A 111 8.96 2.45 0.99
C VAL A 111 7.57 2.99 1.23
N THR A 112 7.04 3.69 0.23
CA THR A 112 5.69 4.26 0.27
C THR A 112 4.77 3.52 -0.70
N GLN A 113 3.58 3.15 -0.26
CA GLN A 113 2.52 2.72 -1.15
C GLN A 113 1.69 3.92 -1.59
N LEU A 114 1.63 4.16 -2.89
CA LEU A 114 0.70 5.10 -3.50
C LEU A 114 -0.53 4.32 -4.00
N ILE A 115 -1.67 4.56 -3.38
CA ILE A 115 -2.94 3.92 -3.79
C ILE A 115 -3.55 4.70 -4.94
N ILE A 116 -3.85 4.00 -6.03
CA ILE A 116 -4.54 4.51 -7.20
C ILE A 116 -5.76 3.63 -7.49
N HIS A 117 -6.76 4.21 -8.17
CA HIS A 117 -8.01 3.52 -8.47
C HIS A 117 -8.29 3.56 -9.97
N CYS A 118 -7.53 2.81 -10.75
CA CYS A 118 -7.68 2.79 -12.19
C CYS A 118 -8.95 2.05 -12.63
N GLY A 119 -9.64 2.60 -13.62
CA GLY A 119 -10.78 1.99 -14.31
C GLY A 119 -11.01 2.66 -15.65
N VAL A 120 -11.68 1.99 -16.57
CA VAL A 120 -12.14 2.60 -17.83
C VAL A 120 -13.49 3.24 -17.57
N ASP A 121 -13.68 4.49 -17.97
CA ASP A 121 -14.96 5.18 -17.84
C ASP A 121 -15.92 4.70 -18.95
N ASP A 122 -16.61 3.59 -18.66
CA ASP A 122 -17.62 2.97 -19.53
C ASP A 122 -18.94 2.75 -18.77
N ASP A 123 -19.93 2.23 -19.47
CA ASP A 123 -21.25 2.01 -18.92
C ASP A 123 -21.26 0.98 -17.77
N GLU A 124 -20.37 -0.03 -17.83
CA GLU A 124 -20.25 -1.02 -16.77
C GLU A 124 -19.73 -0.37 -15.48
N LEU A 125 -18.66 0.41 -15.57
CA LEU A 125 -18.09 1.08 -14.40
C LEU A 125 -19.06 2.13 -13.83
N ARG A 126 -19.75 2.89 -14.69
CA ARG A 126 -20.77 3.87 -14.28
C ARG A 126 -21.96 3.23 -13.59
N ALA A 127 -22.32 2.00 -13.94
CA ALA A 127 -23.40 1.27 -13.28
C ALA A 127 -23.07 0.86 -11.83
N VAL A 128 -21.78 0.77 -11.46
CA VAL A 128 -21.35 0.29 -10.14
C VAL A 128 -20.70 1.36 -9.26
N THR A 129 -20.35 2.54 -9.80
CA THR A 129 -19.74 3.61 -9.02
C THR A 129 -19.96 5.01 -9.62
N ASN A 130 -20.09 6.00 -8.74
CA ASN A 130 -20.13 7.42 -9.13
C ASN A 130 -18.73 8.03 -9.37
N SER A 131 -17.67 7.22 -9.34
CA SER A 131 -16.29 7.68 -9.49
C SER A 131 -15.63 7.22 -10.80
N ALA A 132 -16.42 6.86 -11.82
CA ALA A 132 -15.90 6.32 -13.08
C ALA A 132 -14.91 7.28 -13.77
N GLU A 133 -15.28 8.55 -13.93
CA GLU A 133 -14.41 9.58 -14.52
C GLU A 133 -13.08 9.74 -13.73
N ARG A 134 -13.14 9.78 -12.41
CA ARG A 134 -11.95 9.89 -11.56
C ARG A 134 -11.05 8.67 -11.70
N ARG A 135 -11.62 7.47 -11.82
CA ARG A 135 -10.87 6.22 -12.03
C ARG A 135 -10.21 6.17 -13.40
N ASP A 136 -10.88 6.68 -14.43
CA ASP A 136 -10.30 6.80 -15.77
C ASP A 136 -9.18 7.86 -15.80
N SER A 137 -9.32 8.93 -15.04
CA SER A 137 -8.26 9.91 -14.84
C SER A 137 -7.02 9.26 -14.21
N ASP A 138 -7.16 8.47 -13.15
CA ASP A 138 -6.04 7.70 -12.57
C ASP A 138 -5.40 6.79 -13.60
N ARG A 139 -6.21 6.04 -14.35
CA ARG A 139 -5.71 5.16 -15.40
C ARG A 139 -4.89 5.92 -16.45
N ARG A 140 -5.40 7.03 -16.95
CA ARG A 140 -4.69 7.87 -17.96
C ARG A 140 -3.40 8.43 -17.41
N ILE A 141 -3.38 8.92 -16.16
CA ILE A 141 -2.18 9.45 -15.51
C ILE A 141 -1.11 8.36 -15.39
N PHE A 142 -1.45 7.19 -14.85
CA PHE A 142 -0.46 6.14 -14.57
C PHE A 142 -0.12 5.25 -15.78
N THR A 143 -0.80 5.41 -16.90
CA THR A 143 -0.40 4.84 -18.19
C THR A 143 0.37 5.83 -19.07
N ASP A 144 0.52 7.09 -18.65
CA ASP A 144 1.28 8.09 -19.39
C ASP A 144 2.79 7.85 -19.25
N PRO A 145 3.53 7.70 -20.37
CA PRO A 145 4.98 7.54 -20.35
C PRO A 145 5.73 8.69 -19.68
N GLU A 146 5.16 9.91 -19.66
CA GLU A 146 5.76 11.05 -18.98
C GLU A 146 5.79 10.85 -17.46
N ILE A 147 4.69 10.37 -16.87
CA ILE A 147 4.64 10.07 -15.43
C ILE A 147 5.67 8.98 -15.09
N ALA A 148 5.79 7.95 -15.90
CA ALA A 148 6.81 6.92 -15.71
C ALA A 148 8.24 7.47 -15.80
N ARG A 149 8.49 8.44 -16.67
CA ARG A 149 9.80 9.14 -16.75
C ARG A 149 10.06 10.01 -15.52
N ARG A 150 9.05 10.74 -15.02
CA ARG A 150 9.16 11.54 -13.79
C ARG A 150 9.48 10.68 -12.60
N ILE A 151 8.76 9.59 -12.37
CA ILE A 151 9.01 8.66 -11.27
C ILE A 151 10.48 8.21 -11.27
N ARG A 152 11.01 7.83 -12.43
CA ARG A 152 12.43 7.46 -12.56
C ARG A 152 13.39 8.63 -12.33
N GLY A 153 13.02 9.83 -12.82
CA GLY A 153 13.82 11.05 -12.67
C GLY A 153 13.97 11.49 -11.22
N GLU A 154 12.96 11.23 -10.37
CA GLU A 154 13.02 11.47 -8.92
C GLU A 154 13.80 10.37 -8.16
N GLY A 155 14.44 9.44 -8.86
CA GLY A 155 15.17 8.33 -8.23
C GLY A 155 14.27 7.26 -7.58
N ILE A 156 12.98 7.29 -7.86
CA ILE A 156 12.00 6.36 -7.29
C ILE A 156 12.06 5.04 -8.06
N ARG A 157 12.21 3.95 -7.32
CA ARG A 157 12.14 2.60 -7.86
C ARG A 157 10.79 1.95 -7.53
N LEU A 158 10.02 1.60 -8.56
CA LEU A 158 8.81 0.81 -8.39
C LEU A 158 9.19 -0.64 -8.06
N ILE A 159 8.56 -1.18 -7.03
CA ILE A 159 8.75 -2.55 -6.59
C ILE A 159 7.41 -3.24 -6.39
N THR A 160 7.39 -4.55 -6.59
CA THR A 160 6.25 -5.40 -6.25
C THR A 160 6.29 -5.78 -4.76
N TRP A 161 5.16 -6.22 -4.21
CA TRP A 161 5.11 -6.76 -2.85
C TRP A 161 6.03 -7.98 -2.66
N LYS A 162 6.22 -8.78 -3.71
CA LYS A 162 7.19 -9.88 -3.69
C LYS A 162 8.62 -9.37 -3.52
N GLN A 163 9.02 -8.36 -4.30
CA GLN A 163 10.35 -7.73 -4.16
C GLN A 163 10.49 -7.01 -2.81
N PHE A 164 9.42 -6.38 -2.32
CA PHE A 164 9.44 -5.75 -1.01
C PHE A 164 9.70 -6.76 0.11
N ARG A 165 9.07 -7.93 0.05
CA ARG A 165 9.36 -9.05 0.97
C ARG A 165 10.84 -9.46 0.92
N GLU A 166 11.40 -9.58 -0.28
CA GLU A 166 12.79 -10.00 -0.50
C GLU A 166 13.82 -8.99 0.05
N LEU A 167 13.50 -7.68 0.05
CA LEU A 167 14.38 -6.65 0.58
C LEU A 167 14.66 -6.83 2.09
N ARG A 168 13.69 -7.31 2.87
CA ARG A 168 13.85 -7.53 4.31
C ARG A 168 14.37 -8.90 4.71
N ALA A 169 14.24 -9.87 3.83
CA ALA A 169 14.77 -11.22 4.05
C ALA A 169 16.32 -11.26 4.08
N LYS A 170 17.00 -10.22 3.57
CA LYS A 170 18.47 -10.13 3.65
C LYS A 170 18.86 -9.54 5.02
N PRO A 171 19.67 -10.26 5.84
CA PRO A 171 20.27 -9.65 7.02
C PRO A 171 21.12 -8.45 6.59
N PRO A 172 21.27 -7.41 7.44
CA PRO A 172 22.21 -6.35 7.15
C PRO A 172 23.56 -7.00 6.89
N THR A 173 24.10 -6.79 5.69
CA THR A 173 25.49 -7.15 5.40
C THR A 173 26.30 -6.40 6.44
N SER A 174 26.96 -7.13 7.34
CA SER A 174 27.94 -6.55 8.24
C SER A 174 29.00 -5.90 7.34
N SER A 175 28.88 -4.59 7.15
CA SER A 175 29.96 -3.79 6.58
C SER A 175 31.13 -3.96 7.52
N GLY A 176 32.09 -4.77 7.07
CA GLY A 176 33.30 -5.08 7.84
C GLY A 176 33.92 -3.79 8.34
N GLN A 177 34.13 -3.75 9.65
CA GLN A 177 35.19 -2.96 10.23
C GLN A 177 36.50 -3.37 9.57
N LYS A 178 37.10 -2.45 8.85
CA LYS A 178 38.55 -2.37 8.67
C LYS A 178 39.02 -0.99 9.03
#